data_8e13725f9c495e4567c586e55843ed3c
#
_entry.id   8e13725f9c495e4567c586e55843ed3c
#
_cell.length_a   1.000
_cell.length_b   1.000
_cell.length_c   1.000
_cell.angle_alpha   90.00
_cell.angle_beta   90.00
_cell.angle_gamma   90.00
#
_symmetry.space_group_name_H-M   'P 1'
#
loop_
_entity.id
_entity.type
_entity.pdbx_description
1 polymer ?
#
loop_
_entity_poly.entity_id
_entity_poly.type
_entity_poly.pdbx_seq_one_letter_code
_entity_poly.pdbx_strand_id
1 'polypeptide(L)'
;MKCVLLSAAIAVSLNVAAVAAAPAAPEHSGGAQSVYIEDLTWPEVKAAIAAGKTTAIIYAGSTEQNGPHMALGKHNFVAHYTAGEIAKKLGNALVYPTMPFAPTGSRELRDGHMRFAGSVSIDTETFQAVMRQVAQSALAAGFKNVFLMGDHGGNQAALRAAAEDLENPDLFTKLDETAHVYYVPDLYYKEKEQMKAYLAEHGIPYDAHAATDDTSEVMFLDEKKWIRRDKLAPSTAKEEPMTGVEGDPTKATAELGKMFIGWKIDDAVNQIHELLAQKK
;
A
#
# COMPACT_ATOMS: atom_id res chain seq x y z
N MET A 1 -30.54 -89.58 2.78
CA MET A 1 -29.39 -88.63 2.67
C MET A 1 -29.86 -87.27 3.08
N LYS A 2 -29.47 -86.82 4.27
CA LYS A 2 -29.81 -85.44 4.79
C LYS A 2 -28.56 -84.55 4.60
N CYS A 3 -28.71 -83.54 3.80
CA CYS A 3 -27.66 -82.51 3.63
C CYS A 3 -27.80 -81.46 4.73
N VAL A 4 -26.75 -81.33 5.52
CA VAL A 4 -26.66 -80.29 6.56
C VAL A 4 -25.90 -79.13 5.96
N LEU A 5 -26.55 -77.96 5.85
CA LEU A 5 -25.94 -76.72 5.45
C LEU A 5 -25.40 -76.00 6.70
N LEU A 6 -24.09 -75.83 6.78
CA LEU A 6 -23.40 -75.06 7.79
C LEU A 6 -23.33 -73.60 7.33
N SER A 7 -24.06 -72.71 8.04
CA SER A 7 -23.90 -71.25 7.81
C SER A 7 -22.82 -70.69 8.71
N ALA A 8 -21.75 -70.19 8.11
CA ALA A 8 -20.72 -69.45 8.81
C ALA A 8 -21.07 -67.96 8.89
N ALA A 9 -21.27 -67.42 10.07
CA ALA A 9 -21.47 -66.02 10.30
C ALA A 9 -20.08 -65.32 10.44
N ILE A 10 -19.77 -64.44 9.52
CA ILE A 10 -18.57 -63.60 9.58
C ILE A 10 -18.94 -62.34 10.39
N ALA A 11 -18.37 -62.17 11.58
CA ALA A 11 -18.47 -60.98 12.38
C ALA A 11 -17.42 -59.96 11.88
N VAL A 12 -17.87 -58.88 11.24
CA VAL A 12 -17.03 -57.74 10.89
C VAL A 12 -17.00 -56.78 12.08
N SER A 13 -15.85 -56.73 12.78
CA SER A 13 -15.61 -55.76 13.83
C SER A 13 -15.19 -54.43 13.18
N LEU A 14 -16.08 -53.39 13.21
CA LEU A 14 -15.75 -52.03 12.89
C LEU A 14 -14.86 -51.41 13.99
N ASN A 15 -13.57 -51.31 13.73
CA ASN A 15 -12.68 -50.45 14.51
C ASN A 15 -12.96 -48.98 14.16
N VAL A 16 -13.72 -48.29 14.97
CA VAL A 16 -13.84 -46.82 14.92
C VAL A 16 -12.58 -46.26 15.56
N ALA A 17 -11.60 -45.90 14.74
CA ALA A 17 -10.46 -45.11 15.20
C ALA A 17 -10.97 -43.75 15.68
N ALA A 18 -10.78 -43.45 16.96
CA ALA A 18 -11.02 -42.11 17.50
C ALA A 18 -10.11 -41.11 16.79
N VAL A 19 -10.70 -40.24 15.96
CA VAL A 19 -9.97 -39.08 15.39
C VAL A 19 -9.65 -38.18 16.57
N ALA A 20 -8.38 -38.15 16.98
CA ALA A 20 -7.90 -37.19 17.96
C ALA A 20 -8.21 -35.77 17.43
N ALA A 21 -8.93 -34.99 18.22
CA ALA A 21 -9.21 -33.59 17.92
C ALA A 21 -7.85 -32.88 17.74
N ALA A 22 -7.70 -32.17 16.62
CA ALA A 22 -6.55 -31.30 16.38
C ALA A 22 -6.41 -30.34 17.57
N PRO A 23 -5.18 -30.03 18.02
CA PRO A 23 -4.99 -29.04 19.08
C PRO A 23 -5.66 -27.75 18.65
N ALA A 24 -6.45 -27.14 19.55
CA ALA A 24 -7.04 -25.84 19.33
C ALA A 24 -5.94 -24.85 18.95
N ALA A 25 -6.14 -24.11 17.86
CA ALA A 25 -5.24 -23.02 17.50
C ALA A 25 -5.10 -22.10 18.70
N PRO A 26 -3.90 -21.54 18.96
CA PRO A 26 -3.72 -20.62 20.07
C PRO A 26 -4.75 -19.50 19.95
N GLU A 27 -5.52 -19.28 21.01
CA GLU A 27 -6.41 -18.14 21.12
C GLU A 27 -5.55 -16.88 20.88
N HIS A 28 -5.90 -16.09 19.87
CA HIS A 28 -5.26 -14.80 19.63
C HIS A 28 -5.51 -13.97 20.89
N SER A 29 -4.47 -13.87 21.74
CA SER A 29 -4.44 -12.96 22.87
C SER A 29 -4.78 -11.57 22.37
N GLY A 30 -5.81 -10.91 22.92
CA GLY A 30 -6.42 -9.66 22.48
C GLY A 30 -5.47 -8.46 22.39
N GLY A 31 -4.54 -8.52 21.44
CA GLY A 31 -3.84 -7.37 20.88
C GLY A 31 -4.79 -6.61 19.97
N ALA A 32 -4.58 -5.30 19.78
CA ALA A 32 -5.36 -4.50 18.86
C ALA A 32 -5.40 -5.20 17.48
N GLN A 33 -6.61 -5.44 16.96
CA GLN A 33 -6.78 -6.08 15.66
C GLN A 33 -6.05 -5.29 14.58
N SER A 34 -5.33 -5.97 13.67
CA SER A 34 -4.61 -5.33 12.56
C SER A 34 -5.54 -4.40 11.77
N VAL A 35 -4.96 -3.30 11.28
CA VAL A 35 -5.66 -2.42 10.33
C VAL A 35 -5.50 -2.89 8.87
N TYR A 36 -4.61 -3.84 8.61
CA TYR A 36 -4.35 -4.37 7.28
C TYR A 36 -5.28 -5.54 6.96
N ILE A 37 -6.01 -5.44 5.86
CA ILE A 37 -6.97 -6.48 5.43
C ILE A 37 -6.27 -7.81 5.18
N GLU A 38 -5.04 -7.80 4.67
CA GLU A 38 -4.26 -9.01 4.38
C GLU A 38 -3.89 -9.83 5.63
N ASP A 39 -3.97 -9.24 6.82
CA ASP A 39 -3.77 -9.92 8.10
C ASP A 39 -5.07 -10.49 8.68
N LEU A 40 -6.23 -10.18 8.07
CA LEU A 40 -7.54 -10.50 8.57
C LEU A 40 -8.21 -11.61 7.76
N THR A 41 -8.98 -12.44 8.44
CA THR A 41 -9.88 -13.37 7.78
C THR A 41 -11.15 -12.64 7.29
N TRP A 42 -11.86 -13.20 6.30
CA TRP A 42 -13.09 -12.57 5.80
C TRP A 42 -14.18 -12.33 6.87
N PRO A 43 -14.38 -13.22 7.89
CA PRO A 43 -15.30 -12.92 8.97
C PRO A 43 -14.88 -11.75 9.85
N GLU A 44 -13.57 -11.57 10.08
CA GLU A 44 -13.02 -10.44 10.83
C GLU A 44 -13.22 -9.12 10.08
N VAL A 45 -12.97 -9.09 8.76
CA VAL A 45 -13.27 -7.91 7.93
C VAL A 45 -14.76 -7.58 7.98
N LYS A 46 -15.64 -8.58 7.81
CA LYS A 46 -17.09 -8.39 7.91
C LYS A 46 -17.51 -7.83 9.28
N ALA A 47 -16.96 -8.37 10.35
CA ALA A 47 -17.23 -7.89 11.72
C ALA A 47 -16.71 -6.47 11.94
N ALA A 48 -15.54 -6.14 11.42
CA ALA A 48 -14.95 -4.80 11.50
C ALA A 48 -15.81 -3.74 10.78
N ILE A 49 -16.31 -4.06 9.57
CA ILE A 49 -17.23 -3.18 8.83
C ILE A 49 -18.54 -2.99 9.63
N ALA A 50 -19.11 -4.06 10.15
CA ALA A 50 -20.32 -4.01 10.97
C ALA A 50 -20.12 -3.23 12.28
N ALA A 51 -18.91 -3.21 12.83
CA ALA A 51 -18.50 -2.42 13.99
C ALA A 51 -18.15 -0.95 13.68
N GLY A 52 -18.33 -0.50 12.41
CA GLY A 52 -18.14 0.90 12.02
C GLY A 52 -16.83 1.20 11.31
N LYS A 53 -15.96 0.22 11.02
CA LYS A 53 -14.78 0.42 10.17
C LYS A 53 -15.19 0.46 8.70
N THR A 54 -15.83 1.57 8.29
CA THR A 54 -16.43 1.72 6.96
C THR A 54 -15.56 2.49 5.97
N THR A 55 -14.32 2.78 6.33
CA THR A 55 -13.35 3.47 5.49
C THR A 55 -12.31 2.48 4.96
N ALA A 56 -12.06 2.49 3.65
CA ALA A 56 -11.00 1.72 3.01
C ALA A 56 -9.89 2.64 2.51
N ILE A 57 -8.64 2.31 2.79
CA ILE A 57 -7.46 2.96 2.24
C ILE A 57 -6.82 2.04 1.22
N ILE A 58 -6.61 2.53 0.00
CA ILE A 58 -5.92 1.85 -1.09
C ILE A 58 -4.76 2.74 -1.51
N TYR A 59 -3.54 2.33 -1.14
CA TYR A 59 -2.34 3.12 -1.37
C TYR A 59 -1.43 2.42 -2.38
N ALA A 60 -1.05 3.15 -3.43
CA ALA A 60 -0.14 2.68 -4.45
C ALA A 60 1.29 3.17 -4.20
N GLY A 61 2.23 2.25 -4.24
CA GLY A 61 3.65 2.50 -4.27
C GLY A 61 4.21 2.46 -5.69
N SER A 62 5.40 1.91 -5.82
CA SER A 62 6.13 1.60 -7.07
C SER A 62 7.27 0.65 -6.76
N THR A 63 7.69 -0.14 -7.73
CA THR A 63 8.93 -0.91 -7.68
C THR A 63 9.86 -0.37 -8.75
N GLU A 64 10.82 0.44 -8.36
CA GLU A 64 11.72 1.15 -9.26
C GLU A 64 13.13 1.30 -8.69
N GLN A 65 14.08 1.63 -9.54
CA GLN A 65 15.42 1.98 -9.12
C GLN A 65 15.41 3.22 -8.20
N ASN A 66 16.27 3.22 -7.19
CA ASN A 66 16.48 4.33 -6.25
C ASN A 66 17.97 4.49 -5.96
N GLY A 67 18.78 4.57 -7.01
CA GLY A 67 20.23 4.59 -6.90
C GLY A 67 20.84 3.26 -6.42
N PRO A 68 22.16 3.18 -6.28
CA PRO A 68 22.85 1.97 -5.82
C PRO A 68 22.72 1.75 -4.31
N HIS A 69 22.24 2.74 -3.58
CA HIS A 69 22.22 2.76 -2.12
C HIS A 69 20.87 2.33 -1.51
N MET A 70 19.77 2.32 -2.26
CA MET A 70 18.44 2.08 -1.71
C MET A 70 17.69 0.96 -2.45
N ALA A 71 16.93 0.18 -1.69
CA ALA A 71 16.14 -0.92 -2.23
C ALA A 71 15.03 -0.43 -3.18
N LEU A 72 14.70 -1.26 -4.20
CA LEU A 72 13.72 -0.93 -5.25
C LEU A 72 12.30 -0.67 -4.74
N GLY A 73 11.97 -1.17 -3.56
CA GLY A 73 10.63 -1.08 -2.97
C GLY A 73 10.38 0.17 -2.12
N LYS A 74 11.18 1.24 -2.24
CA LYS A 74 11.05 2.48 -1.46
C LYS A 74 9.59 2.90 -1.29
N HIS A 75 8.92 3.16 -2.38
CA HIS A 75 7.53 3.63 -2.39
C HIS A 75 6.55 2.63 -1.76
N ASN A 76 6.81 1.31 -1.89
CA ASN A 76 5.96 0.30 -1.29
C ASN A 76 6.11 0.29 0.23
N PHE A 77 7.33 0.49 0.75
CA PHE A 77 7.59 0.51 2.20
C PHE A 77 6.97 1.75 2.83
N VAL A 78 7.14 2.91 2.20
CA VAL A 78 6.55 4.18 2.65
C VAL A 78 5.02 4.09 2.59
N ALA A 79 4.44 3.65 1.48
CA ALA A 79 3.00 3.52 1.31
C ALA A 79 2.37 2.59 2.35
N HIS A 80 2.96 1.40 2.58
CA HIS A 80 2.46 0.44 3.55
C HIS A 80 2.44 1.02 4.97
N TYR A 81 3.57 1.57 5.42
CA TYR A 81 3.67 2.16 6.76
C TYR A 81 2.71 3.35 6.93
N THR A 82 2.73 4.28 5.99
CA THR A 82 1.91 5.50 6.03
C THR A 82 0.41 5.18 6.04
N ALA A 83 -0.04 4.25 5.20
CA ALA A 83 -1.44 3.81 5.18
C ALA A 83 -1.89 3.24 6.53
N GLY A 84 -1.05 2.43 7.17
CA GLY A 84 -1.32 1.87 8.49
C GLY A 84 -1.46 2.94 9.56
N GLU A 85 -0.57 3.92 9.58
CA GLU A 85 -0.62 5.03 10.55
C GLU A 85 -1.83 5.97 10.31
N ILE A 86 -2.17 6.25 9.04
CA ILE A 86 -3.40 6.98 8.67
C ILE A 86 -4.63 6.21 9.19
N ALA A 87 -4.72 4.90 8.93
CA ALA A 87 -5.85 4.10 9.38
C ALA A 87 -6.00 4.08 10.90
N LYS A 88 -4.89 4.00 11.65
CA LYS A 88 -4.88 4.08 13.11
C LYS A 88 -5.37 5.44 13.60
N LYS A 89 -4.91 6.54 12.99
CA LYS A 89 -5.35 7.91 13.36
C LYS A 89 -6.83 8.13 13.05
N LEU A 90 -7.36 7.62 11.94
CA LEU A 90 -8.78 7.71 11.59
C LEU A 90 -9.65 6.84 12.51
N GLY A 91 -9.15 5.71 13.01
CA GLY A 91 -9.84 4.81 13.94
C GLY A 91 -10.92 3.92 13.30
N ASN A 92 -11.48 4.32 12.15
CA ASN A 92 -12.57 3.63 11.46
C ASN A 92 -12.15 3.08 10.07
N ALA A 93 -10.85 2.93 9.82
CA ALA A 93 -10.33 2.52 8.52
C ALA A 93 -9.67 1.13 8.54
N LEU A 94 -9.70 0.46 7.39
CA LEU A 94 -8.87 -0.69 7.04
C LEU A 94 -8.05 -0.39 5.79
N VAL A 95 -6.87 -1.01 5.68
CA VAL A 95 -5.91 -0.81 4.60
C VAL A 95 -5.90 -2.03 3.68
N TYR A 96 -6.10 -1.82 2.38
CA TYR A 96 -5.90 -2.84 1.36
C TYR A 96 -4.41 -3.07 1.10
N PRO A 97 -4.01 -4.24 0.56
CA PRO A 97 -2.63 -4.50 0.17
C PRO A 97 -2.08 -3.39 -0.73
N THR A 98 -0.85 -2.95 -0.45
CA THR A 98 -0.19 -1.91 -1.24
C THR A 98 -0.05 -2.35 -2.70
N MET A 99 -0.48 -1.52 -3.66
CA MET A 99 -0.25 -1.75 -5.08
C MET A 99 1.22 -1.47 -5.40
N PRO A 100 2.04 -2.51 -5.72
CA PRO A 100 3.50 -2.35 -5.80
C PRO A 100 4.02 -1.92 -7.18
N PHE A 101 3.15 -1.69 -8.15
CA PHE A 101 3.52 -1.35 -9.53
C PHE A 101 2.86 -0.07 -9.99
N ALA A 102 3.61 0.72 -10.77
CA ALA A 102 3.22 2.02 -11.28
C ALA A 102 3.75 2.22 -12.70
N PRO A 103 3.26 3.23 -13.44
CA PRO A 103 3.96 3.72 -14.63
C PRO A 103 5.30 4.37 -14.22
N THR A 104 6.43 3.77 -14.65
CA THR A 104 7.79 4.21 -14.27
C THR A 104 8.72 4.46 -15.46
N GLY A 105 8.20 4.35 -16.67
CA GLY A 105 8.91 4.51 -17.93
C GLY A 105 8.49 3.50 -18.99
N SER A 106 8.99 3.66 -20.21
CA SER A 106 8.71 2.74 -21.33
C SER A 106 9.55 1.48 -21.24
N ARG A 107 8.89 0.33 -21.33
CA ARG A 107 9.54 -0.98 -21.39
C ARG A 107 10.24 -1.19 -22.72
N GLU A 108 9.69 -0.67 -23.79
CA GLU A 108 10.20 -0.78 -25.17
C GLU A 108 11.43 0.10 -25.39
N LEU A 109 11.33 1.38 -24.97
CA LEU A 109 12.41 2.35 -25.12
C LEU A 109 13.47 2.23 -24.02
N ARG A 110 13.15 1.53 -22.93
CA ARG A 110 13.98 1.45 -21.72
C ARG A 110 14.38 2.84 -21.21
N ASP A 111 13.42 3.74 -21.15
CA ASP A 111 13.60 5.09 -20.58
C ASP A 111 13.15 5.16 -19.11
N GLY A 112 13.25 6.34 -18.51
CA GLY A 112 12.92 6.53 -17.10
C GLY A 112 13.64 5.52 -16.22
N HIS A 113 12.94 4.96 -15.22
CA HIS A 113 13.50 3.96 -14.33
C HIS A 113 13.72 2.58 -15.00
N MET A 114 13.11 2.35 -16.18
CA MET A 114 13.24 1.09 -16.92
C MET A 114 14.65 0.89 -17.53
N ARG A 115 15.52 1.89 -17.45
CA ARG A 115 16.96 1.75 -17.76
C ARG A 115 17.68 0.82 -16.78
N PHE A 116 17.16 0.66 -15.57
CA PHE A 116 17.80 -0.04 -14.46
C PHE A 116 17.12 -1.38 -14.18
N ALA A 117 17.94 -2.40 -13.93
CA ALA A 117 17.45 -3.75 -13.65
C ALA A 117 16.56 -3.79 -12.39
N GLY A 118 15.45 -4.52 -12.48
CA GLY A 118 14.52 -4.72 -11.38
C GLY A 118 13.39 -3.70 -11.29
N SER A 119 13.46 -2.58 -12.01
CA SER A 119 12.31 -1.66 -12.14
C SER A 119 11.16 -2.33 -12.89
N VAL A 120 9.94 -2.05 -12.47
CA VAL A 120 8.71 -2.57 -13.08
C VAL A 120 7.84 -1.41 -13.51
N SER A 121 7.38 -1.43 -14.76
CA SER A 121 6.41 -0.46 -15.27
C SER A 121 5.18 -1.17 -15.81
N ILE A 122 4.02 -0.64 -15.50
CA ILE A 122 2.74 -1.00 -16.15
C ILE A 122 2.18 0.23 -16.86
N ASP A 123 1.31 0.01 -17.83
CA ASP A 123 0.69 1.12 -18.57
C ASP A 123 -0.26 1.89 -17.64
N THR A 124 -0.39 3.19 -17.89
CA THR A 124 -1.25 4.08 -17.11
C THR A 124 -2.71 3.60 -17.09
N GLU A 125 -3.23 3.15 -18.22
CA GLU A 125 -4.58 2.61 -18.36
C GLU A 125 -4.75 1.30 -17.57
N THR A 126 -3.74 0.43 -17.59
CA THR A 126 -3.73 -0.80 -16.80
C THR A 126 -3.72 -0.49 -15.31
N PHE A 127 -2.87 0.45 -14.89
CA PHE A 127 -2.82 0.89 -13.49
C PHE A 127 -4.15 1.47 -13.05
N GLN A 128 -4.73 2.41 -13.82
CA GLN A 128 -6.03 3.00 -13.53
C GLN A 128 -7.13 1.92 -13.41
N ALA A 129 -7.16 0.97 -14.35
CA ALA A 129 -8.13 -0.11 -14.33
C ALA A 129 -8.02 -0.99 -13.09
N VAL A 130 -6.79 -1.34 -12.66
CA VAL A 130 -6.55 -2.12 -11.43
C VAL A 130 -7.05 -1.33 -10.21
N MET A 131 -6.64 -0.07 -10.06
CA MET A 131 -7.03 0.75 -8.92
C MET A 131 -8.55 0.93 -8.83
N ARG A 132 -9.22 1.12 -9.98
CA ARG A 132 -10.68 1.17 -10.07
C ARG A 132 -11.32 -0.13 -9.61
N GLN A 133 -10.83 -1.30 -10.06
CA GLN A 133 -11.39 -2.59 -9.69
C GLN A 133 -11.17 -2.94 -8.22
N VAL A 134 -10.03 -2.56 -7.63
CA VAL A 134 -9.79 -2.71 -6.19
C VAL A 134 -10.75 -1.83 -5.39
N ALA A 135 -10.97 -0.59 -5.82
CA ALA A 135 -11.94 0.30 -5.18
C ALA A 135 -13.39 -0.22 -5.31
N GLN A 136 -13.77 -0.77 -6.48
CA GLN A 136 -15.06 -1.45 -6.66
C GLN A 136 -15.22 -2.63 -5.71
N SER A 137 -14.16 -3.40 -5.49
CA SER A 137 -14.18 -4.52 -4.54
C SER A 137 -14.39 -4.05 -3.11
N ALA A 138 -13.79 -2.92 -2.72
CA ALA A 138 -14.01 -2.31 -1.42
C ALA A 138 -15.47 -1.84 -1.25
N LEU A 139 -16.02 -1.18 -2.26
CA LEU A 139 -17.45 -0.78 -2.27
C LEU A 139 -18.37 -2.01 -2.15
N ALA A 140 -18.10 -3.08 -2.90
CA ALA A 140 -18.88 -4.32 -2.86
C ALA A 140 -18.78 -5.04 -1.51
N ALA A 141 -17.68 -4.89 -0.78
CA ALA A 141 -17.52 -5.42 0.57
C ALA A 141 -18.32 -4.65 1.63
N GLY A 142 -18.82 -3.44 1.31
CA GLY A 142 -19.63 -2.61 2.20
C GLY A 142 -18.91 -1.40 2.80
N PHE A 143 -17.69 -1.08 2.34
CA PHE A 143 -17.05 0.18 2.70
C PHE A 143 -17.82 1.37 2.12
N LYS A 144 -17.95 2.43 2.91
CA LYS A 144 -18.68 3.64 2.55
C LYS A 144 -17.77 4.73 1.98
N ASN A 145 -16.52 4.76 2.42
CA ASN A 145 -15.53 5.75 2.00
C ASN A 145 -14.27 5.01 1.54
N VAL A 146 -13.89 5.17 0.29
CA VAL A 146 -12.71 4.56 -0.30
C VAL A 146 -11.73 5.67 -0.69
N PHE A 147 -10.52 5.66 -0.13
CA PHE A 147 -9.51 6.67 -0.40
C PHE A 147 -8.37 6.07 -1.24
N LEU A 148 -8.16 6.64 -2.43
CA LEU A 148 -7.07 6.31 -3.33
C LEU A 148 -5.90 7.25 -3.09
N MET A 149 -4.73 6.69 -2.81
CA MET A 149 -3.49 7.40 -2.47
C MET A 149 -2.33 6.88 -3.29
N GLY A 150 -1.32 7.69 -3.55
CA GLY A 150 -0.12 7.29 -4.28
C GLY A 150 1.14 7.95 -3.74
N ASP A 151 2.20 7.17 -3.59
CA ASP A 151 3.51 7.63 -3.15
C ASP A 151 4.46 7.98 -4.31
N HIS A 152 4.14 7.56 -5.53
CA HIS A 152 4.93 7.76 -6.74
C HIS A 152 4.27 8.78 -7.68
N GLY A 153 5.07 9.63 -8.36
CA GLY A 153 4.57 10.66 -9.27
C GLY A 153 3.74 10.12 -10.43
N GLY A 154 4.13 8.97 -11.00
CA GLY A 154 3.42 8.31 -12.09
C GLY A 154 2.04 7.77 -11.72
N ASN A 155 1.70 7.69 -10.42
CA ASN A 155 0.39 7.20 -9.96
C ASN A 155 -0.69 8.29 -10.00
N GLN A 156 -0.32 9.54 -9.82
CA GLN A 156 -1.23 10.60 -9.37
C GLN A 156 -2.39 10.86 -10.34
N ALA A 157 -2.11 11.00 -11.63
CA ALA A 157 -3.14 11.27 -12.64
C ALA A 157 -4.13 10.10 -12.77
N ALA A 158 -3.63 8.86 -12.76
CA ALA A 158 -4.46 7.68 -12.89
C ALA A 158 -5.31 7.39 -11.64
N LEU A 159 -4.81 7.69 -10.44
CA LEU A 159 -5.58 7.59 -9.20
C LEU A 159 -6.74 8.60 -9.17
N ARG A 160 -6.47 9.83 -9.62
CA ARG A 160 -7.51 10.85 -9.77
C ARG A 160 -8.58 10.38 -10.74
N ALA A 161 -8.18 9.95 -11.95
CA ALA A 161 -9.12 9.48 -12.96
C ALA A 161 -9.92 8.26 -12.48
N ALA A 162 -9.31 7.32 -11.76
CA ALA A 162 -10.01 6.16 -11.19
C ALA A 162 -11.08 6.57 -10.16
N ALA A 163 -10.80 7.58 -9.32
CA ALA A 163 -11.80 8.11 -8.39
C ALA A 163 -12.94 8.83 -9.10
N GLU A 164 -12.62 9.68 -10.09
CA GLU A 164 -13.60 10.39 -10.91
C GLU A 164 -14.52 9.44 -11.69
N ASP A 165 -13.97 8.38 -12.30
CA ASP A 165 -14.74 7.34 -12.98
C ASP A 165 -15.79 6.69 -12.07
N LEU A 166 -15.40 6.40 -10.81
CA LEU A 166 -16.27 5.73 -9.83
C LEU A 166 -17.30 6.65 -9.17
N GLU A 167 -17.10 7.96 -9.26
CA GLU A 167 -18.08 8.96 -8.82
C GLU A 167 -19.00 9.41 -9.96
N ASN A 168 -18.71 9.06 -11.22
CA ASN A 168 -19.52 9.38 -12.37
C ASN A 168 -20.63 8.32 -12.59
N PRO A 169 -21.92 8.64 -12.41
CA PRO A 169 -23.01 7.68 -12.57
C PRO A 169 -23.19 7.16 -14.00
N ASP A 170 -22.67 7.88 -15.01
CA ASP A 170 -22.71 7.44 -16.41
C ASP A 170 -21.69 6.33 -16.69
N LEU A 171 -20.64 6.22 -15.86
CA LEU A 171 -19.56 5.24 -16.01
C LEU A 171 -19.68 4.08 -15.02
N PHE A 172 -20.24 4.31 -13.83
CA PHE A 172 -20.35 3.32 -12.79
C PHE A 172 -21.59 3.47 -11.91
N THR A 173 -22.36 2.39 -11.78
CA THR A 173 -23.51 2.33 -10.87
C THR A 173 -23.07 1.71 -9.55
N LYS A 174 -23.15 2.45 -8.47
CA LYS A 174 -22.83 1.99 -7.12
C LYS A 174 -23.94 1.10 -6.58
N LEU A 175 -23.56 0.06 -5.82
CA LEU A 175 -24.51 -0.75 -5.05
C LEU A 175 -25.12 0.03 -3.86
N ASP A 176 -24.42 1.03 -3.40
CA ASP A 176 -24.82 1.94 -2.33
C ASP A 176 -24.52 3.38 -2.74
N GLU A 177 -25.56 4.13 -3.01
CA GLU A 177 -25.48 5.54 -3.43
C GLU A 177 -24.84 6.46 -2.39
N THR A 178 -24.77 6.02 -1.12
CA THR A 178 -24.11 6.77 -0.05
C THR A 178 -22.62 6.49 0.07
N ALA A 179 -22.09 5.56 -0.75
CA ALA A 179 -20.68 5.23 -0.76
C ALA A 179 -19.91 6.11 -1.76
N HIS A 180 -18.71 6.51 -1.40
CA HIS A 180 -17.89 7.43 -2.18
C HIS A 180 -16.45 6.98 -2.32
N VAL A 181 -15.85 7.34 -3.47
CA VAL A 181 -14.43 7.14 -3.76
C VAL A 181 -13.76 8.50 -3.90
N TYR A 182 -12.63 8.67 -3.24
CA TYR A 182 -11.89 9.94 -3.18
C TYR A 182 -10.44 9.72 -3.59
N TYR A 183 -9.86 10.69 -4.28
CA TYR A 183 -8.44 10.82 -4.45
C TYR A 183 -7.87 11.77 -3.39
N VAL A 184 -6.75 11.38 -2.75
CA VAL A 184 -6.10 12.13 -1.67
C VAL A 184 -4.70 12.57 -2.14
N PRO A 185 -4.55 13.76 -2.75
CA PRO A 185 -3.28 14.26 -3.27
C PRO A 185 -2.34 14.91 -2.26
N ASP A 186 -2.84 15.43 -1.13
CA ASP A 186 -2.07 16.30 -0.24
C ASP A 186 -0.86 15.59 0.36
N LEU A 187 -1.01 14.31 0.69
CA LEU A 187 0.10 13.50 1.20
C LEU A 187 1.30 13.38 0.23
N TYR A 188 1.11 13.75 -1.04
CA TYR A 188 2.15 13.75 -2.06
C TYR A 188 2.56 15.15 -2.47
N TYR A 189 1.62 16.02 -2.84
CA TYR A 189 1.96 17.36 -3.35
C TYR A 189 2.25 18.38 -2.26
N LYS A 190 1.42 18.43 -1.23
CA LYS A 190 1.59 19.39 -0.13
C LYS A 190 2.80 19.02 0.73
N GLU A 191 2.97 17.74 1.02
CA GLU A 191 4.14 17.24 1.74
C GLU A 191 5.45 17.57 1.00
N LYS A 192 5.51 17.41 -0.33
CA LYS A 192 6.68 17.80 -1.12
C LYS A 192 7.00 19.29 -1.02
N GLU A 193 6.00 20.16 -1.02
CA GLU A 193 6.24 21.59 -0.84
C GLU A 193 6.74 21.91 0.58
N GLN A 194 6.25 21.21 1.60
CA GLN A 194 6.74 21.35 2.97
C GLN A 194 8.19 20.86 3.10
N MET A 195 8.54 19.70 2.53
CA MET A 195 9.92 19.20 2.49
C MET A 195 10.86 20.19 1.81
N LYS A 196 10.47 20.65 0.62
CA LYS A 196 11.25 21.61 -0.16
C LYS A 196 11.52 22.91 0.63
N ALA A 197 10.50 23.45 1.27
CA ALA A 197 10.65 24.64 2.09
C ALA A 197 11.58 24.41 3.28
N TYR A 198 11.39 23.32 3.99
CA TYR A 198 12.21 22.96 5.16
C TYR A 198 13.68 22.73 4.79
N LEU A 199 13.95 21.95 3.72
CA LEU A 199 15.31 21.67 3.28
C LEU A 199 16.02 22.94 2.83
N ALA A 200 15.32 23.83 2.11
CA ALA A 200 15.86 25.14 1.70
C ALA A 200 16.23 26.02 2.91
N GLU A 201 15.39 26.06 3.94
CA GLU A 201 15.65 26.80 5.18
C GLU A 201 16.90 26.29 5.91
N HIS A 202 17.17 24.98 5.81
CA HIS A 202 18.32 24.34 6.45
C HIS A 202 19.56 24.22 5.54
N GLY A 203 19.53 24.84 4.36
CA GLY A 203 20.67 24.83 3.41
C GLY A 203 20.94 23.44 2.81
N ILE A 204 19.94 22.56 2.78
CA ILE A 204 20.02 21.24 2.16
C ILE A 204 19.30 21.35 0.80
N PRO A 205 19.97 20.99 -0.33
CA PRO A 205 19.30 20.97 -1.61
C PRO A 205 18.10 20.00 -1.62
N TYR A 206 16.98 20.45 -2.18
CA TYR A 206 15.88 19.56 -2.54
C TYR A 206 16.11 19.08 -3.97
N ASP A 207 16.19 17.79 -4.12
CA ASP A 207 16.54 17.13 -5.37
C ASP A 207 15.44 16.15 -5.82
N ALA A 208 15.51 15.67 -7.06
CA ALA A 208 14.36 15.08 -7.72
C ALA A 208 14.17 13.59 -7.46
N HIS A 209 15.25 12.81 -7.16
CA HIS A 209 15.10 11.35 -7.06
C HIS A 209 16.25 10.69 -6.28
N ALA A 210 15.86 9.80 -5.36
CA ALA A 210 16.77 9.02 -4.51
C ALA A 210 17.77 9.90 -3.73
N ALA A 211 17.40 11.12 -3.41
CA ALA A 211 18.19 12.11 -2.70
C ALA A 211 17.94 12.08 -1.18
N THR A 212 18.15 13.21 -0.52
CA THR A 212 18.02 13.36 0.93
C THR A 212 16.65 12.96 1.46
N ASP A 213 15.59 13.40 0.81
CA ASP A 213 14.19 13.16 1.20
C ASP A 213 13.83 11.66 1.12
N ASP A 214 13.89 11.08 -0.07
CA ASP A 214 13.62 9.67 -0.32
C ASP A 214 14.43 8.74 0.60
N THR A 215 15.73 9.03 0.72
CA THR A 215 16.65 8.22 1.52
C THR A 215 16.33 8.32 3.00
N SER A 216 15.95 9.51 3.49
CA SER A 216 15.58 9.74 4.88
C SER A 216 14.33 8.97 5.26
N GLU A 217 13.30 8.98 4.42
CA GLU A 217 12.06 8.22 4.67
C GLU A 217 12.36 6.73 4.85
N VAL A 218 13.19 6.14 4.00
CA VAL A 218 13.56 4.72 4.09
C VAL A 218 14.48 4.44 5.28
N MET A 219 15.38 5.37 5.64
CA MET A 219 16.21 5.26 6.86
C MET A 219 15.34 5.20 8.12
N PHE A 220 14.29 5.99 8.19
CA PHE A 220 13.37 5.96 9.32
C PHE A 220 12.64 4.62 9.43
N LEU A 221 12.21 4.03 8.31
CA LEU A 221 11.45 2.79 8.31
C LEU A 221 12.30 1.57 8.68
N ASP A 222 13.39 1.32 7.99
CA ASP A 222 14.38 0.27 8.33
C ASP A 222 15.67 0.47 7.51
N GLU A 223 16.55 1.31 8.03
CA GLU A 223 17.83 1.61 7.40
C GLU A 223 18.67 0.36 7.15
N LYS A 224 18.79 -0.52 8.15
CA LYS A 224 19.67 -1.69 8.07
C LYS A 224 19.26 -2.64 6.97
N LYS A 225 17.97 -2.75 6.70
CA LYS A 225 17.41 -3.65 5.69
C LYS A 225 17.49 -3.07 4.29
N TRP A 226 17.23 -1.76 4.14
CA TRP A 226 16.94 -1.19 2.82
C TRP A 226 17.96 -0.18 2.33
N ILE A 227 18.90 0.32 3.17
CA ILE A 227 19.94 1.28 2.78
C ILE A 227 21.33 0.61 2.78
N ARG A 228 22.14 0.94 1.78
CA ARG A 228 23.54 0.55 1.63
C ARG A 228 24.38 1.80 1.83
N ARG A 229 24.76 2.08 3.09
CA ARG A 229 25.47 3.31 3.46
C ARG A 229 26.77 3.51 2.71
N ASP A 230 27.48 2.42 2.39
CA ASP A 230 28.72 2.44 1.62
C ASP A 230 28.53 2.85 0.14
N LYS A 231 27.29 2.98 -0.32
CA LYS A 231 26.90 3.38 -1.68
C LYS A 231 26.28 4.78 -1.76
N LEU A 232 26.16 5.49 -0.62
CA LEU A 232 25.67 6.86 -0.61
C LEU A 232 26.69 7.77 -1.29
N ALA A 233 26.29 8.42 -2.38
CA ALA A 233 27.11 9.38 -3.10
C ALA A 233 26.20 10.42 -3.78
N PRO A 234 26.57 11.71 -3.76
CA PRO A 234 25.85 12.73 -4.53
C PRO A 234 26.00 12.46 -6.02
N SER A 235 24.99 12.85 -6.78
CA SER A 235 24.96 12.73 -8.23
C SER A 235 24.22 13.92 -8.84
N THR A 236 24.67 14.37 -10.00
CA THR A 236 24.02 15.45 -10.75
C THR A 236 23.02 14.91 -11.75
N ALA A 237 22.11 15.75 -12.25
CA ALA A 237 21.18 15.38 -13.32
C ALA A 237 21.88 14.83 -14.58
N LYS A 238 23.14 15.21 -14.81
CA LYS A 238 23.97 14.67 -15.92
C LYS A 238 24.42 13.23 -15.65
N GLU A 239 24.65 12.89 -14.40
CA GLU A 239 25.12 11.56 -13.95
C GLU A 239 23.95 10.61 -13.64
N GLU A 240 22.74 11.14 -13.39
CA GLU A 240 21.54 10.37 -13.09
C GLU A 240 21.32 9.20 -14.07
N PRO A 241 21.49 9.36 -15.39
CA PRO A 241 21.31 8.25 -16.32
C PRO A 241 22.20 7.01 -16.05
N MET A 242 23.29 7.18 -15.31
CA MET A 242 24.23 6.11 -14.95
C MET A 242 24.06 5.65 -13.50
N THR A 243 23.74 6.58 -12.61
CA THR A 243 23.70 6.35 -11.16
C THR A 243 22.30 6.03 -10.65
N GLY A 244 21.26 6.50 -11.32
CA GLY A 244 19.88 6.46 -10.83
C GLY A 244 19.62 7.38 -9.65
N VAL A 245 20.49 8.35 -9.40
CA VAL A 245 20.35 9.34 -8.31
C VAL A 245 20.39 10.74 -8.93
N GLU A 246 19.43 11.57 -8.59
CA GLU A 246 19.44 12.99 -8.88
C GLU A 246 19.42 13.76 -7.55
N GLY A 247 20.61 14.16 -7.07
CA GLY A 247 20.79 14.91 -5.85
C GLY A 247 21.82 14.31 -4.88
N ASP A 248 21.72 14.68 -3.59
CA ASP A 248 22.66 14.26 -2.55
C ASP A 248 21.99 13.44 -1.45
N PRO A 249 22.07 12.09 -1.47
CA PRO A 249 21.55 11.25 -0.40
C PRO A 249 22.40 11.25 0.88
N THR A 250 23.60 11.85 0.87
CA THR A 250 24.53 11.82 2.03
C THR A 250 24.06 12.68 3.20
N LYS A 251 23.08 13.56 2.98
CA LYS A 251 22.46 14.41 4.01
C LYS A 251 21.26 13.75 4.67
N ALA A 252 20.87 12.55 4.21
CA ALA A 252 19.72 11.85 4.73
C ALA A 252 19.92 11.37 6.17
N THR A 253 18.88 11.50 6.97
CA THR A 253 18.82 10.97 8.35
C THR A 253 17.44 10.37 8.65
N ALA A 254 17.40 9.43 9.59
CA ALA A 254 16.13 8.85 10.04
C ALA A 254 15.21 9.88 10.72
N GLU A 255 15.78 10.93 11.35
CA GLU A 255 15.03 12.02 11.97
C GLU A 255 14.29 12.85 10.92
N LEU A 256 14.94 13.20 9.80
CA LEU A 256 14.28 13.84 8.67
C LEU A 256 13.17 12.97 8.12
N GLY A 257 13.44 11.68 7.90
CA GLY A 257 12.45 10.74 7.39
C GLY A 257 11.22 10.60 8.28
N LYS A 258 11.43 10.55 9.62
CA LYS A 258 10.33 10.56 10.58
C LYS A 258 9.45 11.81 10.47
N MET A 259 10.07 12.96 10.26
CA MET A 259 9.36 14.23 10.11
C MET A 259 8.56 14.25 8.80
N PHE A 260 9.18 13.88 7.68
CA PHE A 260 8.54 13.88 6.35
C PHE A 260 7.36 12.91 6.29
N ILE A 261 7.55 11.67 6.75
CA ILE A 261 6.44 10.72 6.85
C ILE A 261 5.36 11.22 7.83
N GLY A 262 5.74 11.91 8.89
CA GLY A 262 4.80 12.57 9.81
C GLY A 262 3.91 13.58 9.10
N TRP A 263 4.46 14.45 8.27
CA TRP A 263 3.68 15.42 7.47
C TRP A 263 2.77 14.72 6.47
N LYS A 264 3.30 13.72 5.76
CA LYS A 264 2.53 12.90 4.81
C LYS A 264 1.28 12.29 5.47
N ILE A 265 1.42 11.74 6.68
CA ILE A 265 0.32 11.18 7.46
C ILE A 265 -0.68 12.27 7.87
N ASP A 266 -0.18 13.39 8.41
CA ASP A 266 -1.04 14.46 8.91
C ASP A 266 -1.81 15.15 7.78
N ASP A 267 -1.17 15.41 6.64
CA ASP A 267 -1.82 16.00 5.47
C ASP A 267 -2.91 15.07 4.91
N ALA A 268 -2.64 13.76 4.82
CA ALA A 268 -3.66 12.79 4.42
C ALA A 268 -4.87 12.79 5.37
N VAL A 269 -4.64 12.72 6.68
CA VAL A 269 -5.72 12.69 7.67
C VAL A 269 -6.55 13.98 7.63
N ASN A 270 -5.90 15.12 7.53
CA ASN A 270 -6.57 16.42 7.45
C ASN A 270 -7.44 16.50 6.18
N GLN A 271 -6.88 16.14 5.02
CA GLN A 271 -7.63 16.16 3.76
C GLN A 271 -8.80 15.15 3.77
N ILE A 272 -8.63 13.97 4.34
CA ILE A 272 -9.72 12.99 4.51
C ILE A 272 -10.86 13.59 5.33
N HIS A 273 -10.56 14.26 6.44
CA HIS A 273 -11.59 14.90 7.24
C HIS A 273 -12.32 16.02 6.48
N GLU A 274 -11.59 16.81 5.67
CA GLU A 274 -12.19 17.85 4.82
C GLU A 274 -13.11 17.24 3.74
N LEU A 275 -12.66 16.19 3.05
CA LEU A 275 -13.45 15.49 2.03
C LEU A 275 -14.75 14.90 2.61
N LEU A 276 -14.67 14.30 3.80
CA LEU A 276 -15.83 13.74 4.48
C LEU A 276 -16.80 14.82 4.99
N ALA A 277 -16.30 16.02 5.34
CA ALA A 277 -17.14 17.14 5.78
C ALA A 277 -17.92 17.80 4.64
N GLN A 278 -17.42 17.80 3.41
CA GLN A 278 -18.05 18.41 2.23
C GLN A 278 -19.31 17.66 1.75
N LYS A 279 -19.50 16.40 2.15
CA LYS A 279 -20.63 15.55 1.72
C LYS A 279 -21.72 15.37 2.79
N LYS A 280 -21.65 16.13 3.87
CA LYS A 280 -22.75 16.26 4.86
C LYS A 280 -23.68 17.38 4.47
#